data_a9a3063378ba6b63db57e158904f21c0
#
_entry.id   a9a3063378ba6b63db57e158904f21c0
#
_cell.length_a   1.000
_cell.length_b   1.000
_cell.length_c   1.000
_cell.angle_alpha   90.00
_cell.angle_beta   90.00
_cell.angle_gamma   90.00
#
_symmetry.space_group_name_H-M   'P 1'
#
loop_
_entity.id
_entity.type
_entity.pdbx_description
1 polymer ?
#
loop_
_entity_poly.entity_id
_entity_poly.type
_entity_poly.pdbx_seq_one_letter_code
_entity_poly.pdbx_strand_id
1 'polypeptide(L)'
;MKKFLSMLLALTLVLFAFTAFAETVNPDDIEDTMTAEDGKYELAFVTDVGQLKDKSFNQGTWNGVKAYAAANGLSYKYYQPANGDQATDDDRYDAMKAACEGGAKVVVCAGFLQEAALRKAAETYPDTKFVFVDGYPLDLENVAPIAFKEEQSGYLAGYAIVKDGFTRLGFMGGGGGTNPACCRYGYGFAQGVSAAAKELGITVELKYSWQYGASFSASPELEAMAKGWYENGTEIIFACGGSMFSSIVSAASANDMFVVGVDVDQSFESETVVTSALKGLSNATSWAIGKFYAGEWDEIGNVATSLGANDDAVGLPTETWSLESYTIEEYEALLASIKDGTVTIDSSVLEADAIVNAGLENVEIIYE
;
A
#
# COMPACT_ATOMS: atom_id res chain seq x y z
N MET A 1 -27.71 -21.57 72.22
CA MET A 1 -27.04 -20.52 71.43
C MET A 1 -26.00 -21.17 70.55
N LYS A 2 -26.37 -21.51 69.35
CA LYS A 2 -25.45 -22.05 68.34
C LYS A 2 -25.47 -21.14 67.15
N LYS A 3 -24.33 -20.48 66.88
CA LYS A 3 -24.12 -19.60 65.73
C LYS A 3 -23.94 -20.46 64.48
N PHE A 4 -24.83 -20.32 63.52
CA PHE A 4 -24.65 -20.86 62.19
C PHE A 4 -23.70 -19.92 61.43
N LEU A 5 -22.55 -20.46 61.05
CA LEU A 5 -21.62 -19.78 60.15
C LEU A 5 -21.91 -20.28 58.73
N SER A 6 -22.56 -19.43 57.94
CA SER A 6 -22.78 -19.71 56.53
C SER A 6 -21.50 -19.41 55.77
N MET A 7 -20.85 -20.44 55.29
CA MET A 7 -19.67 -20.37 54.42
C MET A 7 -20.17 -20.20 52.98
N LEU A 8 -20.09 -18.97 52.47
CA LEU A 8 -20.41 -18.64 51.10
C LEU A 8 -19.20 -19.07 50.22
N LEU A 9 -19.34 -20.20 49.52
CA LEU A 9 -18.35 -20.66 48.58
C LEU A 9 -18.50 -19.86 47.28
N ALA A 10 -17.67 -18.83 47.13
CA ALA A 10 -17.58 -18.09 45.85
C ALA A 10 -16.82 -18.97 44.84
N LEU A 11 -17.59 -19.56 43.92
CA LEU A 11 -17.05 -20.29 42.77
C LEU A 11 -16.58 -19.26 41.73
N THR A 12 -15.32 -18.88 41.80
CA THR A 12 -14.70 -18.09 40.71
C THR A 12 -14.49 -19.01 39.51
N LEU A 13 -15.42 -18.91 38.54
CA LEU A 13 -15.21 -19.41 37.19
C LEU A 13 -14.11 -18.57 36.54
N VAL A 14 -12.90 -19.10 36.52
CA VAL A 14 -11.84 -18.58 35.63
C VAL A 14 -12.21 -19.07 34.25
N LEU A 15 -12.85 -18.17 33.47
CA LEU A 15 -12.93 -18.34 32.02
C LEU A 15 -11.51 -18.22 31.48
N PHE A 16 -10.85 -19.35 31.25
CA PHE A 16 -9.73 -19.40 30.30
C PHE A 16 -10.33 -19.14 28.91
N ALA A 17 -10.27 -17.89 28.48
CA ALA A 17 -10.38 -17.60 27.08
C ALA A 17 -9.16 -18.25 26.42
N PHE A 18 -9.35 -19.42 25.85
CA PHE A 18 -8.47 -19.93 24.79
C PHE A 18 -8.65 -18.95 23.63
N THR A 19 -7.80 -17.93 23.58
CA THR A 19 -7.45 -17.33 22.31
C THR A 19 -6.70 -18.41 21.55
N ALA A 20 -7.44 -19.17 20.72
CA ALA A 20 -6.81 -19.93 19.66
C ALA A 20 -6.05 -18.86 18.85
N PHE A 21 -4.72 -18.88 18.94
CA PHE A 21 -3.89 -18.31 17.89
C PHE A 21 -4.25 -19.11 16.65
N ALA A 22 -5.19 -18.62 15.84
CA ALA A 22 -5.29 -19.04 14.47
C ALA A 22 -3.89 -18.76 13.91
N GLU A 23 -3.17 -19.77 13.46
CA GLU A 23 -2.00 -19.58 12.64
C GLU A 23 -2.43 -18.58 11.55
N THR A 24 -1.79 -17.44 11.51
CA THR A 24 -2.07 -16.43 10.47
C THR A 24 -1.56 -17.03 9.17
N VAL A 25 -2.48 -17.62 8.41
CA VAL A 25 -2.15 -18.16 7.08
C VAL A 25 -1.61 -17.00 6.26
N ASN A 26 -0.40 -17.17 5.70
CA ASN A 26 0.14 -16.18 4.78
C ASN A 26 -0.84 -16.01 3.62
N PRO A 27 -1.36 -14.80 3.35
CA PRO A 27 -2.33 -14.58 2.26
C PRO A 27 -1.82 -15.00 0.88
N ASP A 28 -0.51 -15.03 0.67
CA ASP A 28 0.08 -15.50 -0.58
C ASP A 28 -0.05 -17.02 -0.78
N ASP A 29 -0.23 -17.78 0.31
CA ASP A 29 -0.48 -19.23 0.28
C ASP A 29 -1.97 -19.57 0.04
N ILE A 30 -2.87 -18.57 0.10
CA ILE A 30 -4.29 -18.77 -0.21
C ILE A 30 -4.48 -18.73 -1.72
N GLU A 31 -5.17 -19.75 -2.26
CA GLU A 31 -5.46 -19.85 -3.70
C GLU A 31 -6.16 -18.57 -4.21
N ASP A 32 -5.77 -18.09 -5.38
CA ASP A 32 -6.39 -16.89 -5.99
C ASP A 32 -7.79 -17.17 -6.55
N THR A 33 -8.13 -18.45 -6.74
CA THR A 33 -9.42 -18.87 -7.30
C THR A 33 -10.06 -19.92 -6.40
N MET A 34 -11.38 -19.82 -6.26
CA MET A 34 -12.19 -20.85 -5.64
C MET A 34 -13.46 -21.10 -6.46
N THR A 35 -14.07 -22.25 -6.24
CA THR A 35 -15.39 -22.58 -6.82
C THR A 35 -16.43 -22.52 -5.71
N ALA A 36 -17.37 -21.58 -5.80
CA ALA A 36 -18.52 -21.54 -4.93
C ALA A 36 -19.58 -22.54 -5.38
N GLU A 37 -20.18 -23.29 -4.45
CA GLU A 37 -21.16 -24.35 -4.75
C GLU A 37 -22.40 -23.83 -5.49
N ASP A 38 -22.85 -22.62 -5.16
CA ASP A 38 -24.01 -21.97 -5.80
C ASP A 38 -23.61 -21.03 -6.96
N GLY A 39 -22.32 -20.95 -7.28
CA GLY A 39 -21.76 -20.08 -8.31
C GLY A 39 -21.76 -18.59 -7.93
N LYS A 40 -22.02 -18.26 -6.65
CA LYS A 40 -22.02 -16.89 -6.13
C LYS A 40 -20.81 -16.63 -5.23
N TYR A 41 -20.30 -15.41 -5.29
CA TYR A 41 -19.13 -15.01 -4.54
C TYR A 41 -19.47 -13.79 -3.68
N GLU A 42 -19.36 -13.94 -2.36
CA GLU A 42 -19.76 -12.91 -1.40
C GLU A 42 -18.81 -11.72 -1.38
N LEU A 43 -17.53 -11.97 -1.61
CA LEU A 43 -16.49 -10.95 -1.71
C LEU A 43 -15.94 -10.90 -3.13
N ALA A 44 -15.81 -9.69 -3.65
CA ALA A 44 -15.20 -9.47 -4.95
C ALA A 44 -14.07 -8.45 -4.86
N PHE A 45 -13.10 -8.61 -5.74
CA PHE A 45 -12.02 -7.65 -5.96
C PHE A 45 -11.99 -7.26 -7.44
N VAL A 46 -11.90 -5.99 -7.74
CA VAL A 46 -11.70 -5.47 -9.10
C VAL A 46 -10.33 -4.82 -9.15
N THR A 47 -9.45 -5.39 -10.00
CA THR A 47 -8.08 -4.88 -10.16
C THR A 47 -8.09 -3.48 -10.78
N ASP A 48 -7.04 -2.71 -10.46
CA ASP A 48 -6.71 -1.46 -11.14
C ASP A 48 -6.07 -1.76 -12.53
N VAL A 49 -5.16 -0.93 -12.96
CA VAL A 49 -4.32 -1.19 -14.14
C VAL A 49 -3.35 -2.35 -13.85
N GLY A 50 -3.01 -3.10 -14.89
CA GLY A 50 -2.00 -4.14 -14.78
C GLY A 50 -2.53 -5.49 -14.28
N GLN A 51 -1.68 -6.21 -13.57
CA GLN A 51 -1.89 -7.61 -13.23
C GLN A 51 -2.33 -7.77 -11.77
N LEU A 52 -3.10 -8.82 -11.50
CA LEU A 52 -3.48 -9.21 -10.15
C LEU A 52 -2.25 -9.43 -9.26
N LYS A 53 -1.24 -10.12 -9.78
CA LYS A 53 0.03 -10.40 -9.09
C LYS A 53 1.11 -9.41 -9.53
N ASP A 54 0.89 -8.15 -9.20
CA ASP A 54 1.84 -7.06 -9.48
C ASP A 54 2.95 -6.93 -8.43
N LYS A 55 2.92 -7.80 -7.42
CA LYS A 55 3.84 -7.81 -6.27
C LYS A 55 3.83 -6.50 -5.47
N SER A 56 2.72 -5.78 -5.50
CA SER A 56 2.54 -4.46 -4.93
C SER A 56 1.05 -4.20 -4.62
N PHE A 57 0.45 -3.20 -5.24
CA PHE A 57 -0.85 -2.63 -4.93
C PHE A 57 -2.03 -3.59 -5.11
N ASN A 58 -2.17 -4.20 -6.30
CA ASN A 58 -3.28 -5.15 -6.56
C ASN A 58 -3.13 -6.41 -5.71
N GLN A 59 -1.92 -6.99 -5.68
CA GLN A 59 -1.67 -8.20 -4.89
C GLN A 59 -1.90 -7.97 -3.40
N GLY A 60 -1.37 -6.87 -2.84
CA GLY A 60 -1.55 -6.52 -1.43
C GLY A 60 -3.02 -6.31 -1.05
N THR A 61 -3.79 -5.64 -1.91
CA THR A 61 -5.24 -5.45 -1.71
C THR A 61 -6.01 -6.76 -1.81
N TRP A 62 -5.71 -7.58 -2.82
CA TRP A 62 -6.30 -8.90 -3.01
C TRP A 62 -6.01 -9.85 -1.85
N ASN A 63 -4.82 -9.80 -1.30
CA ASN A 63 -4.44 -10.57 -0.13
C ASN A 63 -5.33 -10.26 1.08
N GLY A 64 -5.73 -9.00 1.26
CA GLY A 64 -6.69 -8.62 2.29
C GLY A 64 -8.08 -9.25 2.10
N VAL A 65 -8.57 -9.31 0.87
CA VAL A 65 -9.85 -9.98 0.54
C VAL A 65 -9.75 -11.48 0.83
N LYS A 66 -8.69 -12.14 0.36
CA LYS A 66 -8.46 -13.58 0.57
C LYS A 66 -8.32 -13.93 2.05
N ALA A 67 -7.51 -13.15 2.78
CA ALA A 67 -7.30 -13.36 4.21
C ALA A 67 -8.60 -13.28 5.01
N TYR A 68 -9.39 -12.24 4.77
CA TYR A 68 -10.67 -12.09 5.42
C TYR A 68 -11.65 -13.23 5.05
N ALA A 69 -11.72 -13.57 3.78
CA ALA A 69 -12.58 -14.64 3.29
C ALA A 69 -12.23 -15.99 3.93
N ALA A 70 -10.94 -16.36 3.92
CA ALA A 70 -10.44 -17.62 4.50
C ALA A 70 -10.74 -17.71 6.00
N ALA A 71 -10.49 -16.61 6.75
CA ALA A 71 -10.75 -16.57 8.19
C ALA A 71 -12.25 -16.70 8.54
N ASN A 72 -13.15 -16.34 7.64
CA ASN A 72 -14.59 -16.32 7.87
C ASN A 72 -15.39 -17.33 7.04
N GLY A 73 -14.72 -18.18 6.26
CA GLY A 73 -15.37 -19.20 5.41
C GLY A 73 -16.25 -18.62 4.31
N LEU A 74 -15.89 -17.46 3.77
CA LEU A 74 -16.63 -16.75 2.74
C LEU A 74 -16.10 -17.09 1.34
N SER A 75 -16.98 -17.01 0.34
CA SER A 75 -16.59 -17.16 -1.05
C SER A 75 -16.05 -15.86 -1.62
N TYR A 76 -15.01 -15.95 -2.47
CA TYR A 76 -14.34 -14.80 -3.05
C TYR A 76 -13.95 -15.00 -4.51
N LYS A 77 -13.89 -13.90 -5.25
CA LYS A 77 -13.47 -13.89 -6.65
C LYS A 77 -12.89 -12.54 -7.04
N TYR A 78 -11.84 -12.55 -7.88
CA TYR A 78 -11.35 -11.33 -8.51
C TYR A 78 -11.90 -11.17 -9.92
N TYR A 79 -11.95 -9.94 -10.37
CA TYR A 79 -12.34 -9.52 -11.71
C TYR A 79 -11.31 -8.55 -12.25
N GLN A 80 -10.88 -8.78 -13.49
CA GLN A 80 -9.99 -7.85 -14.18
C GLN A 80 -10.76 -7.14 -15.28
N PRO A 81 -10.69 -5.81 -15.35
CA PRO A 81 -11.23 -5.06 -16.48
C PRO A 81 -10.62 -5.56 -17.80
N ALA A 82 -11.42 -5.61 -18.85
CA ALA A 82 -10.91 -5.87 -20.17
C ALA A 82 -9.87 -4.81 -20.57
N ASN A 83 -8.96 -5.15 -21.46
CA ASN A 83 -7.90 -4.29 -21.98
C ASN A 83 -6.81 -3.88 -20.99
N GLY A 84 -6.78 -4.42 -19.77
CA GLY A 84 -5.68 -4.27 -18.81
C GLY A 84 -5.35 -2.80 -18.51
N ASP A 85 -4.11 -2.37 -18.80
CA ASP A 85 -3.63 -0.99 -18.63
C ASP A 85 -4.28 0.03 -19.58
N GLN A 86 -4.95 -0.44 -20.63
CA GLN A 86 -5.73 0.37 -21.55
C GLN A 86 -7.24 0.33 -21.26
N ALA A 87 -7.64 -0.20 -20.10
CA ALA A 87 -9.06 -0.31 -19.72
C ALA A 87 -9.73 1.06 -19.69
N THR A 88 -10.93 1.10 -20.26
CA THR A 88 -11.83 2.26 -20.21
C THR A 88 -12.68 2.21 -18.95
N ASP A 89 -13.39 3.32 -18.65
CA ASP A 89 -14.36 3.35 -17.56
C ASP A 89 -15.49 2.33 -17.76
N ASP A 90 -15.88 2.06 -19.02
CA ASP A 90 -16.88 1.02 -19.31
C ASP A 90 -16.32 -0.38 -19.07
N ASP A 91 -15.05 -0.67 -19.38
CA ASP A 91 -14.41 -1.95 -19.07
C ASP A 91 -14.35 -2.19 -17.54
N ARG A 92 -14.01 -1.15 -16.77
CA ARG A 92 -14.01 -1.18 -15.30
C ARG A 92 -15.42 -1.39 -14.75
N TYR A 93 -16.40 -0.66 -15.28
CA TYR A 93 -17.79 -0.82 -14.90
C TYR A 93 -18.32 -2.24 -15.18
N ASP A 94 -17.99 -2.81 -16.33
CA ASP A 94 -18.42 -4.18 -16.67
C ASP A 94 -17.81 -5.22 -15.73
N ALA A 95 -16.59 -5.03 -15.26
CA ALA A 95 -15.98 -5.88 -14.23
C ALA A 95 -16.71 -5.76 -12.87
N MET A 96 -17.03 -4.53 -12.43
CA MET A 96 -17.80 -4.29 -11.21
C MET A 96 -19.23 -4.85 -11.32
N LYS A 97 -19.89 -4.65 -12.46
CA LYS A 97 -21.19 -5.21 -12.77
C LYS A 97 -21.17 -6.73 -12.66
N ALA A 98 -20.17 -7.39 -13.27
CA ALA A 98 -20.03 -8.84 -13.21
C ALA A 98 -19.83 -9.33 -11.75
N ALA A 99 -19.12 -8.57 -10.91
CA ALA A 99 -18.98 -8.86 -9.49
C ALA A 99 -20.31 -8.77 -8.75
N CYS A 100 -21.08 -7.71 -8.94
CA CYS A 100 -22.39 -7.51 -8.31
C CYS A 100 -23.40 -8.59 -8.76
N GLU A 101 -23.50 -8.85 -10.07
CA GLU A 101 -24.38 -9.89 -10.62
C GLU A 101 -23.93 -11.30 -10.21
N GLY A 102 -22.63 -11.49 -9.94
CA GLY A 102 -22.04 -12.70 -9.38
C GLY A 102 -22.33 -12.91 -7.89
N GLY A 103 -23.08 -12.01 -7.24
CA GLY A 103 -23.57 -12.15 -5.87
C GLY A 103 -22.70 -11.44 -4.81
N ALA A 104 -21.78 -10.55 -5.20
CA ALA A 104 -20.94 -9.84 -4.25
C ALA A 104 -21.75 -8.94 -3.31
N LYS A 105 -21.53 -9.12 -2.02
CA LYS A 105 -22.02 -8.24 -0.96
C LYS A 105 -21.08 -7.06 -0.77
N VAL A 106 -19.78 -7.32 -0.90
CA VAL A 106 -18.72 -6.30 -0.85
C VAL A 106 -17.84 -6.46 -2.08
N VAL A 107 -17.62 -5.36 -2.80
CA VAL A 107 -16.71 -5.25 -3.93
C VAL A 107 -15.57 -4.30 -3.53
N VAL A 108 -14.34 -4.80 -3.52
CA VAL A 108 -13.14 -4.00 -3.29
C VAL A 108 -12.61 -3.52 -4.63
N CYS A 109 -12.50 -2.21 -4.80
CA CYS A 109 -12.05 -1.55 -6.01
C CYS A 109 -10.69 -0.88 -5.73
N ALA A 110 -9.65 -1.32 -6.43
CA ALA A 110 -8.30 -0.82 -6.24
C ALA A 110 -8.03 0.37 -7.18
N GLY A 111 -7.56 1.48 -6.59
CA GLY A 111 -7.02 2.62 -7.32
C GLY A 111 -8.03 3.68 -7.74
N PHE A 112 -7.55 4.92 -7.73
CA PHE A 112 -8.37 6.10 -8.00
C PHE A 112 -8.94 6.14 -9.44
N LEU A 113 -8.31 5.44 -10.39
CA LEU A 113 -8.83 5.32 -11.77
C LEU A 113 -10.17 4.58 -11.86
N GLN A 114 -10.58 3.91 -10.78
CA GLN A 114 -11.88 3.23 -10.70
C GLN A 114 -13.05 4.20 -10.50
N GLU A 115 -12.81 5.48 -10.14
CA GLU A 115 -13.85 6.41 -9.65
C GLU A 115 -15.08 6.48 -10.54
N ALA A 116 -14.93 6.78 -11.83
CA ALA A 116 -16.07 6.99 -12.73
C ALA A 116 -16.94 5.71 -12.87
N ALA A 117 -16.27 4.57 -13.00
CA ALA A 117 -16.92 3.25 -13.07
C ALA A 117 -17.58 2.87 -11.74
N LEU A 118 -16.88 3.12 -10.62
CA LEU A 118 -17.36 2.84 -9.27
C LEU A 118 -18.60 3.67 -8.93
N ARG A 119 -18.61 4.94 -9.26
CA ARG A 119 -19.78 5.82 -9.07
C ARG A 119 -21.01 5.24 -9.79
N LYS A 120 -20.86 4.89 -11.05
CA LYS A 120 -21.91 4.27 -11.86
C LYS A 120 -22.36 2.92 -11.28
N ALA A 121 -21.43 2.09 -10.80
CA ALA A 121 -21.74 0.79 -10.19
C ALA A 121 -22.47 0.95 -8.85
N ALA A 122 -22.01 1.85 -7.98
CA ALA A 122 -22.62 2.09 -6.67
C ALA A 122 -24.04 2.65 -6.77
N GLU A 123 -24.31 3.51 -7.74
CA GLU A 123 -25.65 4.00 -8.04
C GLU A 123 -26.58 2.90 -8.61
N THR A 124 -26.01 1.98 -9.42
CA THR A 124 -26.77 0.90 -10.05
C THR A 124 -27.08 -0.25 -9.08
N TYR A 125 -26.18 -0.51 -8.12
CA TYR A 125 -26.25 -1.59 -7.14
C TYR A 125 -26.22 -1.06 -5.71
N PRO A 126 -27.28 -0.37 -5.24
CA PRO A 126 -27.29 0.32 -3.94
C PRO A 126 -27.16 -0.62 -2.74
N ASP A 127 -27.52 -1.88 -2.88
CA ASP A 127 -27.43 -2.88 -1.82
C ASP A 127 -26.01 -3.47 -1.69
N THR A 128 -25.17 -3.36 -2.73
CA THR A 128 -23.77 -3.77 -2.70
C THR A 128 -22.92 -2.69 -2.05
N LYS A 129 -21.99 -3.10 -1.19
CA LYS A 129 -21.00 -2.20 -0.58
C LYS A 129 -19.71 -2.21 -1.39
N PHE A 130 -19.10 -1.05 -1.51
CA PHE A 130 -17.87 -0.86 -2.27
C PHE A 130 -16.78 -0.30 -1.37
N VAL A 131 -15.60 -0.92 -1.34
CA VAL A 131 -14.40 -0.39 -0.71
C VAL A 131 -13.54 0.24 -1.80
N PHE A 132 -13.30 1.54 -1.70
CA PHE A 132 -12.55 2.31 -2.68
C PHE A 132 -11.14 2.58 -2.15
N VAL A 133 -10.18 1.72 -2.49
CA VAL A 133 -8.77 1.82 -2.05
C VAL A 133 -8.04 2.88 -2.87
N ASP A 134 -7.26 3.73 -2.23
CA ASP A 134 -6.71 4.99 -2.74
C ASP A 134 -7.80 5.95 -3.22
N GLY A 135 -8.93 5.90 -2.52
CA GLY A 135 -10.12 6.66 -2.85
C GLY A 135 -10.40 7.84 -1.92
N TYR A 136 -11.46 8.54 -2.23
CA TYR A 136 -11.99 9.67 -1.49
C TYR A 136 -13.53 9.63 -1.50
N PRO A 137 -14.21 10.36 -0.60
CA PRO A 137 -15.67 10.37 -0.54
C PRO A 137 -16.32 10.74 -1.87
N LEU A 138 -17.31 9.96 -2.28
CA LEU A 138 -18.04 10.11 -3.54
C LEU A 138 -19.48 10.62 -3.35
N ASP A 139 -19.88 11.00 -2.14
CA ASP A 139 -21.26 11.31 -1.76
C ASP A 139 -22.22 10.12 -1.97
N LEU A 140 -21.70 8.88 -1.73
CA LEU A 140 -22.42 7.62 -1.87
C LEU A 140 -22.22 6.78 -0.61
N GLU A 141 -23.30 6.57 0.17
CA GLU A 141 -23.27 5.87 1.47
C GLU A 141 -22.85 4.38 1.36
N ASN A 142 -22.94 3.79 0.19
CA ASN A 142 -22.50 2.43 -0.06
C ASN A 142 -21.04 2.32 -0.54
N VAL A 143 -20.28 3.42 -0.54
CA VAL A 143 -18.86 3.47 -0.87
C VAL A 143 -18.05 3.88 0.33
N ALA A 144 -17.10 3.05 0.77
CA ALA A 144 -16.14 3.34 1.83
C ALA A 144 -14.77 3.68 1.21
N PRO A 145 -14.36 4.95 1.18
CA PRO A 145 -13.06 5.35 0.65
C PRO A 145 -11.96 5.14 1.70
N ILE A 146 -10.83 4.61 1.27
CA ILE A 146 -9.63 4.45 2.09
C ILE A 146 -8.46 5.07 1.35
N ALA A 147 -7.83 6.07 1.94
CA ALA A 147 -6.55 6.64 1.53
C ALA A 147 -5.48 6.32 2.58
N PHE A 148 -4.23 6.51 2.21
CA PHE A 148 -3.10 6.32 3.11
C PHE A 148 -2.24 7.59 3.18
N LYS A 149 -1.41 7.67 4.22
CA LYS A 149 -0.41 8.73 4.38
C LYS A 149 0.92 8.26 3.79
N GLU A 150 0.94 8.09 2.48
CA GLU A 150 2.10 7.58 1.75
C GLU A 150 3.34 8.46 1.94
N GLU A 151 3.14 9.76 2.21
CA GLU A 151 4.23 10.67 2.54
C GLU A 151 5.03 10.23 3.78
N GLN A 152 4.37 9.57 4.73
CA GLN A 152 5.05 9.06 5.93
C GLN A 152 5.94 7.86 5.59
N SER A 153 5.44 6.92 4.79
CA SER A 153 6.21 5.75 4.37
C SER A 153 7.36 6.14 3.46
N GLY A 154 7.12 7.04 2.50
CA GLY A 154 8.17 7.60 1.65
C GLY A 154 9.26 8.29 2.48
N TYR A 155 8.86 9.12 3.45
CA TYR A 155 9.79 9.81 4.36
C TYR A 155 10.67 8.82 5.12
N LEU A 156 10.07 7.80 5.72
CA LEU A 156 10.81 6.77 6.45
C LEU A 156 11.83 6.07 5.57
N ALA A 157 11.47 5.71 4.34
CA ALA A 157 12.38 5.07 3.40
C ALA A 157 13.53 5.99 2.97
N GLY A 158 13.22 7.24 2.60
CA GLY A 158 14.24 8.22 2.19
C GLY A 158 15.21 8.55 3.32
N TYR A 159 14.69 8.72 4.53
CA TYR A 159 15.52 8.97 5.71
C TYR A 159 16.45 7.77 6.00
N ALA A 160 15.88 6.56 5.99
CA ALA A 160 16.61 5.34 6.33
C ALA A 160 17.80 5.07 5.40
N ILE A 161 17.60 5.16 4.07
CA ILE A 161 18.68 4.87 3.11
C ILE A 161 19.81 5.91 3.17
N VAL A 162 19.51 7.18 3.46
CA VAL A 162 20.55 8.20 3.64
C VAL A 162 21.31 7.96 4.95
N LYS A 163 20.63 7.58 6.03
CA LYS A 163 21.27 7.17 7.29
C LYS A 163 22.12 5.92 7.14
N ASP A 164 21.74 5.03 6.22
CA ASP A 164 22.52 3.83 5.90
C ASP A 164 23.75 4.12 5.02
N GLY A 165 23.89 5.35 4.49
CA GLY A 165 25.09 5.83 3.80
C GLY A 165 24.93 6.09 2.30
N PHE A 166 23.75 5.86 1.72
CA PHE A 166 23.49 6.17 0.31
C PHE A 166 23.43 7.69 0.07
N THR A 167 24.09 8.18 -0.97
CA THR A 167 24.20 9.61 -1.28
C THR A 167 23.81 9.99 -2.72
N ARG A 168 23.66 9.01 -3.59
CA ARG A 168 23.25 9.17 -5.00
C ARG A 168 22.02 8.33 -5.29
N LEU A 169 20.88 8.94 -5.17
CA LEU A 169 19.58 8.30 -5.12
C LEU A 169 18.79 8.50 -6.40
N GLY A 170 17.81 7.63 -6.63
CA GLY A 170 16.81 7.78 -7.68
C GLY A 170 15.40 7.56 -7.14
N PHE A 171 14.43 8.22 -7.76
CA PHE A 171 13.01 7.95 -7.63
C PHE A 171 12.41 7.77 -9.01
N MET A 172 11.76 6.65 -9.24
CA MET A 172 11.00 6.38 -10.46
C MET A 172 9.56 6.05 -10.08
N GLY A 173 8.62 6.93 -10.47
CA GLY A 173 7.23 6.86 -10.02
C GLY A 173 6.25 6.43 -11.11
N GLY A 174 5.22 5.71 -10.69
CA GLY A 174 4.08 5.31 -11.50
C GLY A 174 3.05 6.43 -11.68
N GLY A 175 2.10 6.23 -12.62
CA GLY A 175 1.00 7.17 -12.84
C GLY A 175 1.37 8.49 -13.52
N GLY A 176 2.59 8.57 -14.11
CA GLY A 176 3.00 9.72 -14.93
C GLY A 176 3.06 11.07 -14.19
N GLY A 177 3.23 11.05 -12.86
CA GLY A 177 3.33 12.26 -12.05
C GLY A 177 1.99 12.93 -11.71
N THR A 178 0.87 12.25 -11.90
CA THR A 178 -0.47 12.77 -11.56
C THR A 178 -1.23 11.87 -10.58
N ASN A 179 -0.69 10.69 -10.24
CA ASN A 179 -1.27 9.81 -9.23
C ASN A 179 -1.00 10.37 -7.83
N PRO A 180 -2.03 10.73 -7.04
CA PRO A 180 -1.84 11.38 -5.74
C PRO A 180 -1.04 10.54 -4.74
N ALA A 181 -1.23 9.21 -4.72
CA ALA A 181 -0.51 8.32 -3.82
C ALA A 181 0.99 8.27 -4.17
N CYS A 182 1.34 8.07 -5.45
CA CYS A 182 2.73 8.08 -5.90
C CYS A 182 3.40 9.45 -5.69
N CYS A 183 2.66 10.55 -5.91
CA CYS A 183 3.18 11.90 -5.63
C CYS A 183 3.47 12.10 -4.14
N ARG A 184 2.60 11.61 -3.23
CA ARG A 184 2.87 11.66 -1.78
C ARG A 184 4.07 10.79 -1.39
N TYR A 185 4.17 9.57 -1.92
CA TYR A 185 5.36 8.73 -1.72
C TYR A 185 6.64 9.44 -2.14
N GLY A 186 6.66 9.98 -3.36
CA GLY A 186 7.85 10.63 -3.90
C GLY A 186 8.23 11.90 -3.15
N TYR A 187 7.25 12.74 -2.79
CA TYR A 187 7.52 13.94 -1.99
C TYR A 187 7.93 13.58 -0.56
N GLY A 188 7.27 12.63 0.08
CA GLY A 188 7.68 12.13 1.38
C GLY A 188 9.12 11.59 1.37
N PHE A 189 9.47 10.80 0.36
CA PHE A 189 10.83 10.28 0.16
C PHE A 189 11.86 11.42 0.08
N ALA A 190 11.61 12.41 -0.77
CA ALA A 190 12.52 13.55 -0.89
C ALA A 190 12.66 14.36 0.41
N GLN A 191 11.58 14.51 1.20
CA GLN A 191 11.62 15.14 2.52
C GLN A 191 12.46 14.33 3.50
N GLY A 192 12.32 12.99 3.51
CA GLY A 192 13.13 12.11 4.35
C GLY A 192 14.61 12.16 4.00
N VAL A 193 14.93 12.15 2.69
CA VAL A 193 16.30 12.36 2.18
C VAL A 193 16.88 13.70 2.67
N SER A 194 16.12 14.79 2.52
CA SER A 194 16.53 16.13 2.95
C SER A 194 16.79 16.19 4.47
N ALA A 195 15.90 15.59 5.27
CA ALA A 195 16.02 15.58 6.73
C ALA A 195 17.28 14.82 7.20
N ALA A 196 17.52 13.64 6.67
CA ALA A 196 18.70 12.84 7.02
C ALA A 196 20.00 13.51 6.53
N ALA A 197 20.02 14.04 5.31
CA ALA A 197 21.16 14.75 4.75
C ALA A 197 21.52 15.99 5.58
N LYS A 198 20.51 16.75 6.02
CA LYS A 198 20.68 17.92 6.91
C LYS A 198 21.25 17.51 8.27
N GLU A 199 20.75 16.44 8.87
CA GLU A 199 21.25 15.92 10.15
C GLU A 199 22.71 15.49 10.04
N LEU A 200 23.09 14.82 8.95
CA LEU A 200 24.46 14.36 8.70
C LEU A 200 25.40 15.47 8.21
N GLY A 201 24.87 16.64 7.83
CA GLY A 201 25.66 17.76 7.28
C GLY A 201 26.26 17.46 5.90
N ILE A 202 25.59 16.63 5.09
CA ILE A 202 26.01 16.25 3.74
C ILE A 202 25.03 16.81 2.70
N THR A 203 25.37 16.70 1.42
CA THR A 203 24.45 16.94 0.30
C THR A 203 24.24 15.63 -0.45
N VAL A 204 23.00 15.30 -0.77
CA VAL A 204 22.57 14.09 -1.46
C VAL A 204 22.05 14.46 -2.86
N GLU A 205 22.45 13.71 -3.88
CA GLU A 205 21.88 13.79 -5.22
C GLU A 205 20.64 12.90 -5.31
N LEU A 206 19.53 13.46 -5.78
CA LEU A 206 18.29 12.71 -6.03
C LEU A 206 17.82 12.93 -7.45
N LYS A 207 17.99 11.92 -8.31
CA LYS A 207 17.32 11.86 -9.61
C LYS A 207 15.86 11.53 -9.44
N TYR A 208 14.99 12.20 -10.18
CA TYR A 208 13.55 12.09 -10.00
C TYR A 208 12.83 12.04 -11.35
N SER A 209 12.05 10.99 -11.60
CA SER A 209 11.38 10.82 -12.89
C SER A 209 10.03 10.13 -12.78
N TRP A 210 9.12 10.52 -13.68
CA TRP A 210 7.85 9.86 -13.97
C TRP A 210 7.83 9.18 -15.34
N GLN A 211 8.94 9.25 -16.07
CA GLN A 211 9.00 8.71 -17.42
C GLN A 211 8.85 7.19 -17.39
N TYR A 212 8.13 6.69 -18.38
CA TYR A 212 7.86 5.27 -18.59
C TYR A 212 7.09 4.55 -17.47
N GLY A 213 6.69 5.27 -16.41
CA GLY A 213 5.91 4.72 -15.28
C GLY A 213 4.40 4.88 -15.40
N ALA A 214 3.87 5.55 -16.44
CA ALA A 214 2.47 5.96 -16.52
C ALA A 214 1.46 4.79 -16.40
N SER A 215 1.82 3.60 -16.92
CA SER A 215 0.97 2.40 -16.90
C SER A 215 1.22 1.49 -15.70
N PHE A 216 2.14 1.83 -14.78
CA PHE A 216 2.57 0.97 -13.67
C PHE A 216 3.15 -0.39 -14.10
N SER A 217 3.46 -0.55 -15.38
CA SER A 217 3.93 -1.80 -15.98
C SER A 217 5.42 -1.78 -16.25
N ALA A 218 6.04 -2.96 -16.21
CA ALA A 218 7.43 -3.13 -16.64
C ALA A 218 7.56 -2.82 -18.13
N SER A 219 8.67 -2.18 -18.51
CA SER A 219 8.98 -1.90 -19.90
C SER A 219 10.50 -1.88 -20.15
N PRO A 220 10.94 -2.20 -21.38
CA PRO A 220 12.35 -2.09 -21.77
C PRO A 220 12.89 -0.65 -21.66
N GLU A 221 12.05 0.35 -21.89
CA GLU A 221 12.41 1.77 -21.82
C GLU A 221 12.70 2.18 -20.37
N LEU A 222 11.87 1.74 -19.41
CA LEU A 222 12.08 1.98 -17.99
C LEU A 222 13.34 1.26 -17.49
N GLU A 223 13.55 0.00 -17.90
CA GLU A 223 14.78 -0.76 -17.58
C GLU A 223 16.02 -0.05 -18.11
N ALA A 224 15.99 0.42 -19.38
CA ALA A 224 17.10 1.13 -19.97
C ALA A 224 17.40 2.46 -19.24
N MET A 225 16.38 3.19 -18.81
CA MET A 225 16.53 4.42 -18.03
C MET A 225 17.17 4.12 -16.66
N ALA A 226 16.65 3.14 -15.92
CA ALA A 226 17.20 2.74 -14.63
C ALA A 226 18.66 2.27 -14.76
N LYS A 227 18.96 1.46 -15.77
CA LYS A 227 20.32 1.04 -16.07
C LYS A 227 21.24 2.23 -16.35
N GLY A 228 20.80 3.20 -17.16
CA GLY A 228 21.56 4.42 -17.42
C GLY A 228 21.84 5.21 -16.15
N TRP A 229 20.91 5.28 -15.20
CA TRP A 229 21.12 5.91 -13.91
C TRP A 229 22.18 5.19 -13.08
N TYR A 230 22.11 3.87 -12.96
CA TYR A 230 23.10 3.06 -12.23
C TYR A 230 24.49 3.17 -12.86
N GLU A 231 24.62 3.06 -14.18
CA GLU A 231 25.90 3.23 -14.90
C GLU A 231 26.52 4.62 -14.70
N ASN A 232 25.70 5.64 -14.40
CA ASN A 232 26.14 7.00 -14.10
C ASN A 232 26.24 7.26 -12.58
N GLY A 233 26.22 6.19 -11.76
CA GLY A 233 26.59 6.19 -10.35
C GLY A 233 25.42 6.40 -9.38
N THR A 234 24.15 6.35 -9.80
CA THR A 234 23.05 6.17 -8.86
C THR A 234 23.24 4.85 -8.13
N GLU A 235 23.10 4.86 -6.80
CA GLU A 235 23.39 3.71 -5.95
C GLU A 235 22.12 2.91 -5.64
N ILE A 236 20.99 3.60 -5.50
CA ILE A 236 19.71 3.02 -5.12
C ILE A 236 18.56 3.79 -5.78
N ILE A 237 17.54 3.09 -6.27
CA ILE A 237 16.34 3.69 -6.86
C ILE A 237 15.09 3.26 -6.09
N PHE A 238 14.27 4.21 -5.67
CA PHE A 238 12.93 3.92 -5.18
C PHE A 238 12.00 3.65 -6.36
N ALA A 239 11.54 2.40 -6.48
CA ALA A 239 10.65 1.90 -7.52
C ALA A 239 9.20 2.04 -7.04
N CYS A 240 8.57 3.20 -7.26
CA CYS A 240 7.27 3.54 -6.71
C CYS A 240 6.13 3.26 -7.71
N GLY A 241 5.72 1.98 -7.81
CA GLY A 241 4.50 1.65 -8.58
C GLY A 241 4.44 0.27 -9.23
N GLY A 242 3.61 -0.61 -8.68
CA GLY A 242 3.19 -1.86 -9.30
C GLY A 242 4.28 -2.69 -9.95
N SER A 243 3.98 -3.32 -11.07
CA SER A 243 4.92 -4.22 -11.77
C SER A 243 6.08 -3.51 -12.50
N MET A 244 6.08 -2.16 -12.59
CA MET A 244 7.25 -1.40 -13.06
C MET A 244 8.51 -1.69 -12.24
N PHE A 245 8.36 -2.09 -10.98
CA PHE A 245 9.40 -2.57 -10.10
C PHE A 245 10.34 -3.59 -10.77
N SER A 246 9.81 -4.52 -11.57
CA SER A 246 10.60 -5.57 -12.22
C SER A 246 11.65 -5.03 -13.19
N SER A 247 11.36 -3.93 -13.90
CA SER A 247 12.33 -3.26 -14.80
C SER A 247 13.50 -2.66 -14.00
N ILE A 248 13.20 -2.05 -12.86
CA ILE A 248 14.22 -1.40 -12.02
C ILE A 248 15.08 -2.45 -11.31
N VAL A 249 14.48 -3.54 -10.82
CA VAL A 249 15.20 -4.69 -10.24
C VAL A 249 16.12 -5.35 -11.27
N SER A 250 15.64 -5.54 -12.51
CA SER A 250 16.48 -6.08 -13.60
C SER A 250 17.72 -5.22 -13.83
N ALA A 251 17.54 -3.90 -13.89
CA ALA A 251 18.65 -2.96 -14.05
C ALA A 251 19.59 -2.94 -12.83
N ALA A 252 19.04 -2.97 -11.60
CA ALA A 252 19.82 -3.01 -10.37
C ALA A 252 20.70 -4.27 -10.30
N SER A 253 20.09 -5.45 -10.53
CA SER A 253 20.81 -6.74 -10.53
C SER A 253 21.93 -6.79 -11.56
N ALA A 254 21.73 -6.17 -12.73
CA ALA A 254 22.75 -6.12 -13.78
C ALA A 254 23.93 -5.18 -13.46
N ASN A 255 23.81 -4.32 -12.46
CA ASN A 255 24.80 -3.31 -12.07
C ASN A 255 25.31 -3.47 -10.64
N ASP A 256 24.93 -4.54 -9.92
CA ASP A 256 25.23 -4.75 -8.49
C ASP A 256 24.77 -3.56 -7.62
N MET A 257 23.58 -3.02 -7.91
CA MET A 257 22.99 -1.86 -7.25
C MET A 257 21.69 -2.22 -6.53
N PHE A 258 21.05 -1.23 -5.88
CA PHE A 258 19.99 -1.44 -4.91
C PHE A 258 18.65 -0.80 -5.31
N VAL A 259 17.58 -1.28 -4.66
CA VAL A 259 16.20 -0.83 -4.88
C VAL A 259 15.50 -0.62 -3.53
N VAL A 260 14.70 0.44 -3.44
CA VAL A 260 13.64 0.57 -2.44
C VAL A 260 12.34 0.12 -3.09
N GLY A 261 11.66 -0.84 -2.46
CA GLY A 261 10.34 -1.33 -2.88
C GLY A 261 9.19 -0.46 -2.38
N VAL A 262 7.96 -0.83 -2.76
CA VAL A 262 6.73 -0.09 -2.42
C VAL A 262 5.55 -1.01 -2.07
N ASP A 263 4.61 -0.52 -1.28
CA ASP A 263 3.35 -1.10 -0.85
C ASP A 263 3.49 -2.34 0.06
N VAL A 264 4.18 -3.37 -0.39
CA VAL A 264 4.45 -4.61 0.35
C VAL A 264 5.95 -4.80 0.54
N ASP A 265 6.34 -5.71 1.41
CA ASP A 265 7.74 -6.10 1.51
C ASP A 265 8.17 -6.85 0.24
N GLN A 266 8.96 -6.17 -0.60
CA GLN A 266 9.44 -6.71 -1.87
C GLN A 266 10.85 -7.33 -1.76
N SER A 267 11.41 -7.46 -0.56
CA SER A 267 12.73 -8.10 -0.33
C SER A 267 12.75 -9.58 -0.75
N PHE A 268 11.58 -10.24 -0.71
CA PHE A 268 11.42 -11.63 -1.16
C PHE A 268 11.51 -11.79 -2.69
N GLU A 269 11.38 -10.69 -3.44
CA GLU A 269 11.42 -10.70 -4.90
C GLU A 269 12.84 -10.60 -5.47
N SER A 270 13.75 -9.94 -4.75
CA SER A 270 15.14 -9.77 -5.17
C SER A 270 16.05 -9.38 -4.00
N GLU A 271 17.25 -9.90 -3.98
CA GLU A 271 18.34 -9.52 -3.06
C GLU A 271 18.80 -8.05 -3.24
N THR A 272 18.41 -7.39 -4.34
CA THR A 272 18.71 -5.97 -4.56
C THR A 272 17.81 -5.04 -3.74
N VAL A 273 16.70 -5.55 -3.19
CA VAL A 273 15.77 -4.76 -2.39
C VAL A 273 16.27 -4.67 -0.96
N VAL A 274 16.65 -3.47 -0.53
CA VAL A 274 17.16 -3.23 0.84
C VAL A 274 16.08 -2.87 1.84
N THR A 275 14.98 -2.29 1.39
CA THR A 275 13.78 -2.01 2.19
C THR A 275 12.60 -1.73 1.27
N SER A 276 11.40 -1.58 1.83
CA SER A 276 10.19 -1.21 1.09
C SER A 276 9.38 -0.18 1.86
N ALA A 277 8.87 0.83 1.16
CA ALA A 277 7.95 1.80 1.75
C ALA A 277 6.54 1.17 1.84
N LEU A 278 6.21 0.62 3.01
CA LEU A 278 5.01 -0.20 3.22
C LEU A 278 3.72 0.62 3.23
N LYS A 279 2.66 -0.03 2.76
CA LYS A 279 1.28 0.42 2.77
C LYS A 279 0.36 -0.74 3.19
N GLY A 280 -0.36 -0.57 4.26
CA GLY A 280 -1.14 -1.63 4.91
C GLY A 280 -2.38 -2.07 4.16
N LEU A 281 -2.26 -2.36 2.87
CA LEU A 281 -3.35 -2.68 1.95
C LEU A 281 -4.20 -3.86 2.42
N SER A 282 -3.54 -4.95 2.80
CA SER A 282 -4.21 -6.18 3.25
C SER A 282 -5.02 -5.94 4.53
N ASN A 283 -4.42 -5.29 5.52
CA ASN A 283 -5.07 -5.00 6.79
C ASN A 283 -6.24 -4.01 6.63
N ALA A 284 -6.04 -2.93 5.86
CA ALA A 284 -7.08 -1.94 5.60
C ALA A 284 -8.27 -2.54 4.85
N THR A 285 -8.01 -3.39 3.85
CA THR A 285 -9.05 -4.10 3.11
C THR A 285 -9.83 -5.06 4.00
N SER A 286 -9.13 -5.90 4.78
CA SER A 286 -9.76 -6.81 5.73
C SER A 286 -10.58 -6.08 6.79
N TRP A 287 -10.07 -4.96 7.29
CA TRP A 287 -10.78 -4.09 8.24
C TRP A 287 -12.08 -3.54 7.66
N ALA A 288 -12.05 -3.00 6.45
CA ALA A 288 -13.25 -2.44 5.81
C ALA A 288 -14.32 -3.51 5.53
N ILE A 289 -13.90 -4.69 5.05
CA ILE A 289 -14.80 -5.84 4.89
C ILE A 289 -15.38 -6.24 6.26
N GLY A 290 -14.55 -6.25 7.31
CA GLY A 290 -14.96 -6.55 8.68
C GLY A 290 -16.03 -5.60 9.19
N LYS A 291 -15.92 -4.30 8.91
CA LYS A 291 -16.95 -3.30 9.25
C LYS A 291 -18.32 -3.63 8.64
N PHE A 292 -18.34 -4.11 7.39
CA PHE A 292 -19.59 -4.55 6.76
C PHE A 292 -20.22 -5.72 7.53
N TYR A 293 -19.45 -6.79 7.81
CA TYR A 293 -19.98 -7.99 8.45
C TYR A 293 -20.31 -7.79 9.94
N ALA A 294 -19.69 -6.79 10.59
CA ALA A 294 -20.05 -6.36 11.95
C ALA A 294 -21.32 -5.51 12.01
N GLY A 295 -21.86 -5.07 10.86
CA GLY A 295 -22.99 -4.14 10.80
C GLY A 295 -22.60 -2.69 11.13
N GLU A 296 -21.32 -2.35 10.99
CA GLU A 296 -20.72 -1.05 11.32
C GLU A 296 -20.36 -0.24 10.06
N TRP A 297 -21.02 -0.53 8.93
CA TRP A 297 -20.73 0.14 7.66
C TRP A 297 -20.91 1.65 7.71
N ASP A 298 -21.88 2.13 8.47
CA ASP A 298 -22.18 3.57 8.60
C ASP A 298 -21.02 4.36 9.21
N GLU A 299 -20.05 3.70 9.86
CA GLU A 299 -18.84 4.34 10.38
C GLU A 299 -17.82 4.68 9.28
N ILE A 300 -17.89 4.00 8.12
CA ILE A 300 -16.92 4.14 7.04
C ILE A 300 -17.54 4.52 5.69
N GLY A 301 -18.85 4.26 5.48
CA GLY A 301 -19.56 4.60 4.25
C GLY A 301 -19.56 6.11 4.02
N ASN A 302 -19.01 6.55 2.88
CA ASN A 302 -18.80 7.95 2.51
C ASN A 302 -17.99 8.79 3.53
N VAL A 303 -17.26 8.13 4.43
CA VAL A 303 -16.41 8.79 5.44
C VAL A 303 -14.96 8.80 4.95
N ALA A 304 -14.34 9.97 4.88
CA ALA A 304 -12.93 10.09 4.51
C ALA A 304 -12.05 9.37 5.53
N THR A 305 -11.42 8.28 5.11
CA THR A 305 -10.50 7.49 5.92
C THR A 305 -9.10 7.65 5.39
N SER A 306 -8.16 8.10 6.24
CA SER A 306 -6.75 8.28 5.87
C SER A 306 -5.87 7.59 6.89
N LEU A 307 -5.30 6.45 6.54
CA LEU A 307 -4.53 5.57 7.42
C LEU A 307 -3.03 5.89 7.35
N GLY A 308 -2.39 5.99 8.49
CA GLY A 308 -0.99 6.35 8.60
C GLY A 308 -0.23 5.55 9.65
N ALA A 309 0.86 6.10 10.15
CA ALA A 309 1.68 5.48 11.18
C ALA A 309 0.91 5.17 12.48
N ASN A 310 -0.04 6.03 12.86
CA ASN A 310 -0.88 5.80 14.04
C ASN A 310 -1.84 4.61 13.90
N ASP A 311 -2.09 4.19 12.68
CA ASP A 311 -2.97 3.07 12.34
C ASP A 311 -2.16 1.81 11.98
N ASP A 312 -0.84 1.85 12.16
CA ASP A 312 0.14 0.84 11.71
C ASP A 312 -0.02 0.49 10.22
N ALA A 313 -0.45 1.49 9.42
CA ALA A 313 -0.76 1.31 8.01
C ALA A 313 0.37 1.76 7.07
N VAL A 314 1.45 2.33 7.60
CA VAL A 314 2.64 2.74 6.84
C VAL A 314 3.89 2.50 7.69
N GLY A 315 5.02 2.24 7.04
CA GLY A 315 6.28 1.96 7.74
C GLY A 315 7.31 1.31 6.82
N LEU A 316 8.31 0.68 7.43
CA LEU A 316 9.32 -0.15 6.77
C LEU A 316 9.25 -1.59 7.32
N PRO A 317 9.63 -2.63 6.55
CA PRO A 317 9.65 -4.00 7.03
C PRO A 317 10.78 -4.20 8.06
N THR A 318 10.45 -4.66 9.25
CA THR A 318 11.43 -4.91 10.33
C THR A 318 11.87 -6.37 10.40
N GLU A 319 11.04 -7.31 9.89
CA GLU A 319 11.37 -8.74 9.89
C GLU A 319 12.45 -9.11 8.86
N THR A 320 12.55 -8.32 7.78
CA THR A 320 13.50 -8.49 6.68
C THR A 320 14.52 -7.36 6.62
N TRP A 321 14.81 -6.74 7.76
CA TRP A 321 15.71 -5.61 7.86
C TRP A 321 17.11 -5.93 7.33
N SER A 322 17.58 -5.19 6.33
CA SER A 322 18.89 -5.40 5.70
C SER A 322 19.78 -4.14 5.65
N LEU A 323 19.32 -3.02 6.24
CA LEU A 323 20.14 -1.82 6.37
C LEU A 323 21.27 -2.08 7.38
N GLU A 324 22.51 -1.67 7.05
CA GLU A 324 23.70 -2.03 7.80
C GLU A 324 24.07 -1.00 8.88
N SER A 325 23.89 0.29 8.55
CA SER A 325 24.30 1.39 9.42
C SER A 325 23.13 2.03 10.16
N TYR A 326 21.92 1.93 9.63
CA TYR A 326 20.70 2.43 10.26
C TYR A 326 19.97 1.28 10.95
N THR A 327 19.76 1.39 12.25
CA THR A 327 19.23 0.29 13.07
C THR A 327 17.71 0.32 13.19
N ILE A 328 17.10 -0.83 13.54
CA ILE A 328 15.66 -0.93 13.83
C ILE A 328 15.27 0.02 14.96
N GLU A 329 16.09 0.14 16.00
CA GLU A 329 15.82 1.01 17.15
C GLU A 329 15.78 2.49 16.74
N GLU A 330 16.66 2.93 15.83
CA GLU A 330 16.64 4.29 15.28
C GLU A 330 15.39 4.52 14.42
N TYR A 331 15.01 3.51 13.60
CA TYR A 331 13.78 3.54 12.83
C TYR A 331 12.54 3.64 13.71
N GLU A 332 12.44 2.81 14.75
CA GLU A 332 11.31 2.83 15.69
C GLU A 332 11.19 4.17 16.42
N ALA A 333 12.32 4.78 16.78
CA ALA A 333 12.35 6.12 17.38
C ALA A 333 11.83 7.19 16.41
N LEU A 334 12.23 7.13 15.13
CA LEU A 334 11.73 8.03 14.10
C LEU A 334 10.22 7.83 13.86
N LEU A 335 9.79 6.57 13.75
CA LEU A 335 8.37 6.23 13.60
C LEU A 335 7.52 6.74 14.77
N ALA A 336 8.03 6.60 16.00
CA ALA A 336 7.38 7.15 17.20
C ALA A 336 7.25 8.68 17.13
N SER A 337 8.28 9.37 16.62
CA SER A 337 8.27 10.83 16.45
C SER A 337 7.29 11.31 15.38
N ILE A 338 7.00 10.46 14.37
CA ILE A 338 5.93 10.72 13.40
C ILE A 338 4.56 10.48 14.04
N LYS A 339 4.42 9.39 14.82
CA LYS A 339 3.18 9.04 15.53
C LYS A 339 2.76 10.12 16.54
N ASP A 340 3.69 10.69 17.28
CA ASP A 340 3.40 11.73 18.29
C ASP A 340 3.36 13.15 17.72
N GLY A 341 3.67 13.33 16.41
CA GLY A 341 3.63 14.62 15.70
C GLY A 341 4.85 15.51 15.93
N THR A 342 5.92 15.02 16.58
CA THR A 342 7.18 15.74 16.71
C THR A 342 7.84 15.93 15.35
N VAL A 343 7.79 14.92 14.48
CA VAL A 343 8.15 15.00 13.07
C VAL A 343 6.86 15.16 12.26
N THR A 344 6.75 16.28 11.55
CA THR A 344 5.65 16.56 10.63
C THR A 344 6.14 16.49 9.20
N ILE A 345 5.37 15.82 8.35
CA ILE A 345 5.70 15.61 6.94
C ILE A 345 4.62 16.32 6.12
N ASP A 346 5.04 17.12 5.14
CA ASP A 346 4.10 17.77 4.24
C ASP A 346 3.45 16.72 3.32
N SER A 347 2.13 16.63 3.39
CA SER A 347 1.30 15.68 2.64
C SER A 347 0.82 16.23 1.29
N SER A 348 1.35 17.37 0.85
CA SER A 348 0.99 17.97 -0.44
C SER A 348 1.24 17.02 -1.59
N VAL A 349 0.33 17.03 -2.56
CA VAL A 349 0.51 16.30 -3.82
C VAL A 349 1.30 17.19 -4.78
N LEU A 350 2.58 16.88 -4.97
CA LEU A 350 3.44 17.58 -5.91
C LEU A 350 3.46 16.84 -7.24
N GLU A 351 2.70 17.35 -8.21
CA GLU A 351 2.60 16.76 -9.54
C GLU A 351 3.79 17.11 -10.44
N ALA A 352 4.11 16.21 -11.33
CA ALA A 352 5.13 16.38 -12.38
C ALA A 352 6.47 16.89 -11.82
N ASP A 353 6.96 18.03 -12.30
CA ASP A 353 8.23 18.65 -11.93
C ASP A 353 8.16 19.59 -10.71
N ALA A 354 7.00 19.67 -10.05
CA ALA A 354 6.80 20.56 -8.90
C ALA A 354 7.79 20.29 -7.76
N ILE A 355 8.28 19.05 -7.66
CA ILE A 355 9.30 18.63 -6.68
C ILE A 355 10.57 19.49 -6.72
N VAL A 356 10.96 19.99 -7.90
CA VAL A 356 12.17 20.84 -8.08
C VAL A 356 12.07 22.13 -7.28
N ASN A 357 10.86 22.62 -7.04
CA ASN A 357 10.59 23.86 -6.33
C ASN A 357 10.09 23.64 -4.90
N ALA A 358 10.22 22.42 -4.36
CA ALA A 358 9.74 22.07 -3.02
C ALA A 358 10.52 22.73 -1.86
N GLY A 359 11.65 23.40 -2.15
CA GLY A 359 12.43 24.10 -1.15
C GLY A 359 13.18 23.20 -0.16
N LEU A 360 13.47 21.95 -0.58
CA LEU A 360 14.19 20.98 0.23
C LEU A 360 15.68 21.38 0.39
N GLU A 361 16.20 21.24 1.59
CA GLU A 361 17.59 21.56 1.91
C GLU A 361 18.50 20.33 1.83
N ASN A 362 19.76 20.50 1.53
CA ASN A 362 20.75 19.43 1.49
C ASN A 362 20.46 18.29 0.50
N VAL A 363 19.57 18.51 -0.47
CA VAL A 363 19.29 17.60 -1.57
C VAL A 363 19.33 18.34 -2.88
N GLU A 364 20.07 17.80 -3.86
CA GLU A 364 20.10 18.28 -5.23
C GLU A 364 19.16 17.40 -6.06
N ILE A 365 18.01 17.97 -6.42
CA ILE A 365 16.99 17.25 -7.21
C ILE A 365 17.27 17.45 -8.70
N ILE A 366 17.47 16.34 -9.41
CA ILE A 366 17.66 16.30 -10.87
C ILE A 366 16.41 15.66 -11.46
N TYR A 367 15.54 16.47 -12.04
CA TYR A 367 14.32 16.00 -12.68
C TYR A 367 14.59 15.63 -14.14
N GLU A 368 14.20 14.40 -14.54
CA GLU A 368 14.41 13.84 -15.88
C GLU A 368 13.10 13.37 -16.56
#